data_9ffc2cc645a938d099ed441cc4e58ddb
#
_entry.id   9ffc2cc645a938d099ed441cc4e58ddb
#
_cell.length_a   1.000
_cell.length_b   1.000
_cell.length_c   1.000
_cell.angle_alpha   90.00
_cell.angle_beta   90.00
_cell.angle_gamma   90.00
#
_symmetry.space_group_name_H-M   'P 1'
#
loop_
_entity.id
_entity.type
_entity.pdbx_description
1 polymer ?
#
loop_
_entity_poly.entity_id
_entity_poly.type
_entity_poly.pdbx_seq_one_letter_code
_entity_poly.pdbx_strand_id
1 'polypeptide(L)'
;MTRKQATIAVRSGLNDDEQYGCVVPPIHLSSTYNFTGFNEPRAHDYSRRGNPTRDVVQRALAELEGGAGAVLTNTGMSAIHLVTTVFLKPGDLLVAPHDCYGGSYRLFDSLAKRGCYRVLFVDQGDEQALRAALADKPKLVLVESPSNPLLRVCLLYTSDAADE
;
A
#
# COMPACT_ATOMS: atom_id res chain seq x y z
N MET A 1 -8.88 24.16 9.43
CA MET A 1 -8.37 24.46 8.07
C MET A 1 -7.61 23.22 7.57
N THR A 2 -8.00 22.67 6.43
CA THR A 2 -7.31 21.52 5.81
C THR A 2 -5.97 21.99 5.27
N ARG A 3 -4.88 21.34 5.65
CA ARG A 3 -3.54 21.66 5.13
C ARG A 3 -3.46 21.31 3.64
N LYS A 4 -2.74 22.12 2.84
CA LYS A 4 -2.44 21.78 1.44
C LYS A 4 -1.42 20.64 1.39
N GLN A 5 -1.49 19.78 0.37
CA GLN A 5 -0.56 18.63 0.19
C GLN A 5 0.92 19.04 0.26
N ALA A 6 1.30 20.13 -0.40
CA ALA A 6 2.68 20.67 -0.31
C ALA A 6 3.08 21.00 1.14
N THR A 7 2.16 21.53 1.95
CA THR A 7 2.41 21.82 3.37
C THR A 7 2.56 20.52 4.18
N ILE A 8 1.73 19.54 3.93
CA ILE A 8 1.82 18.21 4.57
C ILE A 8 3.18 17.60 4.26
N ALA A 9 3.55 17.54 2.97
CA ALA A 9 4.81 16.93 2.53
C ALA A 9 6.06 17.52 3.20
N VAL A 10 6.12 18.88 3.35
CA VAL A 10 7.32 19.55 3.88
C VAL A 10 7.31 19.72 5.39
N ARG A 11 6.19 19.53 6.07
CA ARG A 11 6.07 19.78 7.52
C ARG A 11 5.75 18.54 8.36
N SER A 12 5.64 17.37 7.75
CA SER A 12 5.37 16.13 8.49
C SER A 12 6.47 15.83 9.48
N GLY A 13 6.10 15.62 10.74
CA GLY A 13 7.00 15.34 11.85
C GLY A 13 7.76 16.54 12.42
N LEU A 14 7.63 17.76 11.83
CA LEU A 14 8.28 18.94 12.40
C LEU A 14 7.61 19.33 13.74
N ASN A 15 8.45 19.56 14.75
CA ASN A 15 8.06 19.90 16.13
C ASN A 15 7.20 18.82 16.82
N ASP A 16 7.29 17.57 16.42
CA ASP A 16 6.57 16.44 17.04
C ASP A 16 7.34 15.85 18.25
N ASP A 17 8.61 16.23 18.47
CA ASP A 17 9.42 15.71 19.57
C ASP A 17 9.10 16.44 20.88
N GLU A 18 8.24 15.82 21.70
CA GLU A 18 7.88 16.35 23.02
C GLU A 18 8.98 16.15 24.09
N GLN A 19 9.93 15.23 23.86
CA GLN A 19 10.93 14.88 24.85
C GLN A 19 12.06 15.93 24.94
N TYR A 20 12.57 16.36 23.80
CA TYR A 20 13.71 17.27 23.71
C TYR A 20 13.43 18.54 22.89
N GLY A 21 12.26 18.64 22.28
CA GLY A 21 11.87 19.77 21.45
C GLY A 21 12.67 19.88 20.15
N CYS A 22 13.10 18.77 19.58
CA CYS A 22 13.79 18.76 18.30
C CYS A 22 12.88 19.29 17.19
N VAL A 23 13.40 20.21 16.36
CA VAL A 23 12.63 20.79 15.24
C VAL A 23 12.33 19.73 14.19
N VAL A 24 13.29 18.85 13.90
CA VAL A 24 13.12 17.71 12.97
C VAL A 24 12.96 16.40 13.72
N PRO A 25 12.19 15.42 13.21
CA PRO A 25 11.99 14.17 13.91
C PRO A 25 13.32 13.42 14.09
N PRO A 26 13.63 12.94 15.31
CA PRO A 26 14.82 12.13 15.57
C PRO A 26 14.77 10.78 14.82
N ILE A 27 15.96 10.23 14.54
CA ILE A 27 16.10 8.85 14.05
C ILE A 27 16.23 7.91 15.24
N HIS A 28 15.24 7.06 15.47
CA HIS A 28 15.22 6.07 16.54
C HIS A 28 15.81 4.75 16.07
N LEU A 29 17.00 4.41 16.55
CA LEU A 29 17.74 3.18 16.21
C LEU A 29 17.42 2.01 17.15
N SER A 30 16.64 2.22 18.21
CA SER A 30 16.30 1.18 19.18
C SER A 30 15.47 0.06 18.54
N SER A 31 15.82 -1.19 18.83
CA SER A 31 15.02 -2.36 18.45
C SER A 31 13.93 -2.68 19.45
N THR A 32 14.17 -2.40 20.75
CA THR A 32 13.27 -2.70 21.86
C THR A 32 13.03 -1.46 22.68
N TYR A 33 11.89 -1.43 23.37
CA TYR A 33 11.46 -0.30 24.19
C TYR A 33 11.04 -0.79 25.56
N ASN A 34 11.34 0.00 26.60
CA ASN A 34 10.96 -0.32 27.98
C ASN A 34 9.46 -0.19 28.18
N PHE A 35 8.90 -1.10 28.94
CA PHE A 35 7.52 -1.03 29.43
C PHE A 35 7.43 -0.06 30.61
N THR A 36 6.24 0.45 30.89
CA THR A 36 5.96 1.28 32.06
C THR A 36 5.84 0.43 33.35
N GLY A 37 5.41 -0.84 33.19
CA GLY A 37 5.25 -1.82 34.23
C GLY A 37 5.18 -3.24 33.67
N PHE A 38 4.94 -4.22 34.53
CA PHE A 38 4.81 -5.61 34.09
C PHE A 38 3.60 -5.76 33.14
N ASN A 39 3.85 -6.21 31.93
CA ASN A 39 2.85 -6.33 30.86
C ASN A 39 2.13 -5.02 30.47
N GLU A 40 2.77 -3.88 30.69
CA GLU A 40 2.27 -2.54 30.35
C GLU A 40 3.17 -1.91 29.28
N PRO A 41 2.96 -2.24 27.98
CA PRO A 41 3.77 -1.68 26.90
C PRO A 41 3.49 -0.19 26.72
N ARG A 42 4.50 0.57 26.30
CA ARG A 42 4.34 1.93 25.79
C ARG A 42 3.77 1.89 24.36
N ALA A 43 3.71 3.03 23.68
CA ALA A 43 3.30 3.11 22.27
C ALA A 43 4.10 2.17 21.35
N HIS A 44 5.36 1.91 21.70
CA HIS A 44 6.25 0.98 21.01
C HIS A 44 6.81 -0.04 22.01
N ASP A 45 6.95 -1.29 21.58
CA ASP A 45 7.57 -2.39 22.32
C ASP A 45 8.77 -2.95 21.55
N TYR A 46 8.62 -3.11 20.21
CA TYR A 46 9.63 -3.69 19.35
C TYR A 46 9.55 -3.11 17.93
N SER A 47 10.69 -2.71 17.34
CA SER A 47 10.76 -1.97 16.06
C SER A 47 10.18 -2.70 14.86
N ARG A 48 10.08 -4.04 14.88
CA ARG A 48 9.38 -4.79 13.82
C ARG A 48 7.89 -4.46 13.80
N ARG A 49 7.27 -4.28 14.96
CA ARG A 49 5.84 -3.93 15.10
C ARG A 49 5.58 -2.44 14.91
N GLY A 50 6.41 -1.58 15.52
CA GLY A 50 6.29 -0.13 15.46
C GLY A 50 7.62 0.56 15.74
N ASN A 51 7.89 1.67 15.07
CA ASN A 51 9.09 2.47 15.28
C ASN A 51 8.76 3.95 15.04
N PRO A 52 9.12 4.88 15.96
CA PRO A 52 8.74 6.28 15.84
C PRO A 52 9.18 6.94 14.54
N THR A 53 10.38 6.61 14.04
CA THR A 53 10.86 7.14 12.76
C THR A 53 9.99 6.69 11.58
N ARG A 54 9.61 5.40 11.56
CA ARG A 54 8.74 4.85 10.51
C ARG A 54 7.34 5.44 10.57
N ASP A 55 6.82 5.67 11.76
CA ASP A 55 5.47 6.18 11.98
C ASP A 55 5.29 7.61 11.44
N VAL A 56 6.34 8.43 11.48
CA VAL A 56 6.31 9.78 10.85
C VAL A 56 6.01 9.67 9.37
N VAL A 57 6.67 8.75 8.65
CA VAL A 57 6.46 8.55 7.21
C VAL A 57 5.08 7.96 6.95
N GLN A 58 4.66 6.97 7.74
CA GLN A 58 3.33 6.35 7.60
C GLN A 58 2.21 7.37 7.79
N ARG A 59 2.29 8.23 8.80
CA ARG A 59 1.32 9.32 9.03
C ARG A 59 1.31 10.31 7.87
N ALA A 60 2.49 10.72 7.39
CA ALA A 60 2.60 11.64 6.28
C ALA A 60 1.94 11.10 5.00
N LEU A 61 2.19 9.84 4.66
CA LEU A 61 1.59 9.19 3.49
C LEU A 61 0.07 9.04 3.65
N ALA A 62 -0.40 8.62 4.82
CA ALA A 62 -1.83 8.53 5.09
C ALA A 62 -2.52 9.88 4.94
N GLU A 63 -1.93 10.97 5.47
CA GLU A 63 -2.50 12.32 5.34
C GLU A 63 -2.48 12.82 3.88
N LEU A 64 -1.42 12.54 3.11
CA LEU A 64 -1.31 12.93 1.70
C LEU A 64 -2.33 12.22 0.81
N GLU A 65 -2.59 10.94 1.08
CA GLU A 65 -3.52 10.09 0.32
C GLU A 65 -4.97 10.16 0.86
N GLY A 66 -5.21 10.90 1.94
CA GLY A 66 -6.53 10.96 2.60
C GLY A 66 -6.95 9.62 3.23
N GLY A 67 -5.99 8.73 3.49
CA GLY A 67 -6.21 7.40 4.04
C GLY A 67 -6.37 7.39 5.56
N ALA A 68 -7.01 6.35 6.09
CA ALA A 68 -7.14 6.12 7.53
C ALA A 68 -5.80 5.72 8.19
N GLY A 69 -4.84 5.25 7.40
CA GLY A 69 -3.51 4.84 7.84
C GLY A 69 -2.65 4.38 6.67
N ALA A 70 -1.38 4.13 6.92
CA ALA A 70 -0.46 3.58 5.94
C ALA A 70 0.46 2.53 6.57
N VAL A 71 0.87 1.54 5.79
CA VAL A 71 1.88 0.55 6.16
C VAL A 71 3.08 0.72 5.25
N LEU A 72 4.22 1.08 5.84
CA LEU A 72 5.47 1.23 5.10
C LEU A 72 6.20 -0.11 5.01
N THR A 73 6.56 -0.49 3.79
CA THR A 73 7.40 -1.65 3.49
C THR A 73 8.75 -1.21 2.93
N ASN A 74 9.72 -2.11 2.89
CA ASN A 74 11.07 -1.81 2.41
C ASN A 74 11.18 -1.73 0.87
N THR A 75 10.19 -2.22 0.13
CA THR A 75 10.12 -2.14 -1.34
C THR A 75 8.68 -2.12 -1.83
N GLY A 76 8.45 -1.59 -3.04
CA GLY A 76 7.14 -1.67 -3.70
C GLY A 76 6.66 -3.10 -3.91
N MET A 77 7.56 -4.03 -4.24
CA MET A 77 7.22 -5.46 -4.37
C MET A 77 6.75 -6.07 -3.05
N SER A 78 7.34 -5.65 -1.92
CA SER A 78 6.85 -6.07 -0.60
C SER A 78 5.46 -5.51 -0.29
N ALA A 79 5.18 -4.28 -0.72
CA ALA A 79 3.85 -3.69 -0.58
C ALA A 79 2.80 -4.47 -1.39
N ILE A 80 3.07 -4.75 -2.67
CA ILE A 80 2.19 -5.54 -3.53
C ILE A 80 1.96 -6.94 -2.96
N HIS A 81 3.03 -7.62 -2.51
CA HIS A 81 2.92 -8.95 -1.89
C HIS A 81 2.10 -8.90 -0.59
N LEU A 82 2.29 -7.87 0.24
CA LEU A 82 1.50 -7.68 1.46
C LEU A 82 0.01 -7.55 1.13
N VAL A 83 -0.36 -6.69 0.17
CA VAL A 83 -1.75 -6.49 -0.25
C VAL A 83 -2.36 -7.82 -0.73
N THR A 84 -1.70 -8.53 -1.64
CA THR A 84 -2.23 -9.80 -2.15
C THR A 84 -2.37 -10.86 -1.05
N THR A 85 -1.42 -10.91 -0.10
CA THR A 85 -1.46 -11.86 1.02
C THR A 85 -2.58 -11.57 2.01
N VAL A 86 -2.86 -10.29 2.27
CA VAL A 86 -3.90 -9.88 3.23
C VAL A 86 -5.30 -10.04 2.66
N PHE A 87 -5.51 -9.68 1.38
CA PHE A 87 -6.84 -9.60 0.79
C PHE A 87 -7.26 -10.84 0.01
N LEU A 88 -6.33 -11.70 -0.41
CA LEU A 88 -6.62 -12.86 -1.24
C LEU A 88 -6.36 -14.18 -0.49
N LYS A 89 -7.21 -15.15 -0.78
CA LYS A 89 -7.11 -16.55 -0.32
C LYS A 89 -7.40 -17.50 -1.47
N PRO A 90 -7.14 -18.82 -1.31
CA PRO A 90 -7.43 -19.80 -2.35
C PRO A 90 -8.85 -19.68 -2.88
N GLY A 91 -8.97 -19.61 -4.22
CA GLY A 91 -10.23 -19.41 -4.94
C GLY A 91 -10.59 -17.98 -5.27
N ASP A 92 -10.08 -16.97 -4.56
CA ASP A 92 -10.30 -15.55 -4.89
C ASP A 92 -9.67 -15.19 -6.23
N LEU A 93 -10.24 -14.20 -6.91
CA LEU A 93 -9.76 -13.68 -8.18
C LEU A 93 -9.07 -12.33 -8.00
N LEU A 94 -7.83 -12.24 -8.50
CA LEU A 94 -7.11 -11.00 -8.74
C LEU A 94 -7.24 -10.64 -10.23
N VAL A 95 -7.68 -9.43 -10.55
CA VAL A 95 -7.55 -8.84 -11.89
C VAL A 95 -6.36 -7.89 -11.88
N ALA A 96 -5.45 -8.04 -12.84
CA ALA A 96 -4.23 -7.23 -12.95
C ALA A 96 -3.96 -6.83 -14.42
N PRO A 97 -3.24 -5.72 -14.67
CA PRO A 97 -2.87 -5.34 -16.02
C PRO A 97 -2.00 -6.42 -16.68
N HIS A 98 -2.23 -6.69 -17.95
CA HIS A 98 -1.41 -7.65 -18.70
C HIS A 98 0.02 -7.11 -18.92
N ASP A 99 0.20 -5.81 -18.90
CA ASP A 99 1.45 -5.07 -19.07
C ASP A 99 1.92 -4.39 -17.77
N CYS A 100 1.57 -4.94 -16.61
CA CYS A 100 2.08 -4.46 -15.32
C CYS A 100 3.59 -4.69 -15.19
N TYR A 101 4.21 -4.02 -14.21
CA TYR A 101 5.61 -4.23 -13.90
C TYR A 101 5.98 -5.72 -13.85
N GLY A 102 7.05 -6.11 -14.55
CA GLY A 102 7.41 -7.53 -14.72
C GLY A 102 7.67 -8.29 -13.42
N GLY A 103 8.04 -7.59 -12.33
CA GLY A 103 8.11 -8.17 -10.98
C GLY A 103 6.74 -8.57 -10.44
N SER A 104 5.75 -7.70 -10.62
CA SER A 104 4.36 -7.93 -10.22
C SER A 104 3.76 -9.09 -11.01
N TYR A 105 3.96 -9.11 -12.34
CA TYR A 105 3.51 -10.21 -13.18
C TYR A 105 4.04 -11.57 -12.70
N ARG A 106 5.37 -11.66 -12.49
CA ARG A 106 6.00 -12.90 -12.00
C ARG A 106 5.50 -13.33 -10.63
N LEU A 107 5.28 -12.37 -9.73
CA LEU A 107 4.74 -12.65 -8.40
C LEU A 107 3.34 -13.23 -8.50
N PHE A 108 2.45 -12.59 -9.24
CA PHE A 108 1.06 -13.01 -9.36
C PHE A 108 0.93 -14.37 -10.05
N ASP A 109 1.63 -14.59 -11.17
CA ASP A 109 1.64 -15.85 -11.88
C ASP A 109 2.18 -16.99 -11.01
N SER A 110 3.29 -16.76 -10.31
CA SER A 110 3.89 -17.76 -9.42
C SER A 110 2.96 -18.14 -8.27
N LEU A 111 2.33 -17.19 -7.60
CA LEU A 111 1.42 -17.46 -6.48
C LEU A 111 0.12 -18.11 -6.96
N ALA A 112 -0.40 -17.72 -8.12
CA ALA A 112 -1.56 -18.37 -8.73
C ALA A 112 -1.28 -19.84 -9.09
N LYS A 113 -0.13 -20.14 -9.71
CA LYS A 113 0.31 -21.51 -10.00
C LYS A 113 0.46 -22.37 -8.74
N ARG A 114 0.75 -21.76 -7.60
CA ARG A 114 0.83 -22.43 -6.29
C ARG A 114 -0.53 -22.58 -5.60
N GLY A 115 -1.61 -22.10 -6.23
CA GLY A 115 -2.97 -22.21 -5.69
C GLY A 115 -3.30 -21.18 -4.59
N CYS A 116 -2.49 -20.13 -4.41
CA CYS A 116 -2.76 -19.11 -3.40
C CYS A 116 -4.00 -18.27 -3.72
N TYR A 117 -4.26 -18.03 -5.01
CA TYR A 117 -5.44 -17.36 -5.57
C TYR A 117 -5.49 -17.60 -7.10
N ARG A 118 -6.50 -17.08 -7.79
CA ARG A 118 -6.55 -17.04 -9.26
C ARG A 118 -6.13 -15.64 -9.73
N VAL A 119 -5.49 -15.55 -10.89
CA VAL A 119 -5.17 -14.26 -11.52
C VAL A 119 -5.70 -14.22 -12.95
N LEU A 120 -6.26 -13.08 -13.34
CA LEU A 120 -6.63 -12.75 -14.72
C LEU A 120 -5.88 -11.49 -15.13
N PHE A 121 -5.04 -11.61 -16.17
CA PHE A 121 -4.34 -10.47 -16.75
C PHE A 121 -5.16 -9.89 -17.87
N VAL A 122 -5.44 -8.57 -17.81
CA VAL A 122 -6.37 -7.88 -18.71
C VAL A 122 -5.73 -6.63 -19.29
N ASP A 123 -6.03 -6.32 -20.55
CA ASP A 123 -5.74 -4.99 -21.10
C ASP A 123 -6.69 -3.98 -20.46
N GLN A 124 -6.18 -3.19 -19.51
CA GLN A 124 -6.97 -2.17 -18.80
C GLN A 124 -7.22 -0.91 -19.65
N GLY A 125 -6.65 -0.83 -20.85
CA GLY A 125 -6.99 0.16 -21.87
C GLY A 125 -8.17 -0.27 -22.75
N ASP A 126 -8.55 -1.55 -22.70
CA ASP A 126 -9.72 -2.09 -23.42
C ASP A 126 -10.91 -2.18 -22.43
N GLU A 127 -11.87 -1.27 -22.60
CA GLU A 127 -13.05 -1.17 -21.75
C GLU A 127 -13.89 -2.46 -21.77
N GLN A 128 -14.03 -3.12 -22.92
CA GLN A 128 -14.83 -4.34 -23.04
C GLN A 128 -14.18 -5.49 -22.28
N ALA A 129 -12.87 -5.65 -22.42
CA ALA A 129 -12.10 -6.67 -21.70
C ALA A 129 -12.13 -6.43 -20.18
N LEU A 130 -11.99 -5.17 -19.75
CA LEU A 130 -12.06 -4.80 -18.34
C LEU A 130 -13.45 -5.09 -17.74
N ARG A 131 -14.54 -4.67 -18.42
CA ARG A 131 -15.90 -4.95 -17.97
C ARG A 131 -16.20 -6.46 -17.89
N ALA A 132 -15.72 -7.24 -18.84
CA ALA A 132 -15.85 -8.69 -18.81
C ALA A 132 -15.13 -9.30 -17.59
N ALA A 133 -13.93 -8.83 -17.29
CA ALA A 133 -13.17 -9.28 -16.12
C ALA A 133 -13.84 -8.90 -14.80
N LEU A 134 -14.43 -7.70 -14.70
CA LEU A 134 -15.16 -7.25 -13.51
C LEU A 134 -16.47 -8.01 -13.28
N ALA A 135 -17.12 -8.49 -14.36
CA ALA A 135 -18.31 -9.35 -14.26
C ALA A 135 -18.04 -10.67 -13.50
N ASP A 136 -16.79 -11.14 -13.48
CA ASP A 136 -16.36 -12.33 -12.69
C ASP A 136 -16.23 -12.03 -11.19
N LYS A 137 -16.58 -10.82 -10.75
CA LYS A 137 -16.56 -10.36 -9.35
C LYS A 137 -15.21 -10.60 -8.68
N PRO A 138 -14.11 -10.01 -9.19
CA PRO A 138 -12.81 -10.16 -8.59
C PRO A 138 -12.81 -9.65 -7.14
N LYS A 139 -12.05 -10.30 -6.28
CA LYS A 139 -11.85 -9.87 -4.90
C LYS A 139 -10.91 -8.66 -4.81
N LEU A 140 -9.97 -8.56 -5.75
CA LEU A 140 -8.99 -7.48 -5.82
C LEU A 140 -8.73 -7.12 -7.28
N VAL A 141 -8.67 -5.83 -7.56
CA VAL A 141 -8.27 -5.29 -8.85
C VAL A 141 -7.02 -4.44 -8.63
N LEU A 142 -5.92 -4.80 -9.29
CA LEU A 142 -4.73 -3.96 -9.37
C LEU A 142 -4.85 -3.06 -10.59
N VAL A 143 -4.64 -1.77 -10.40
CA VAL A 143 -4.54 -0.78 -11.47
C VAL A 143 -3.14 -0.19 -11.47
N GLU A 144 -2.50 -0.13 -12.65
CA GLU A 144 -1.20 0.52 -12.84
C GLU A 144 -1.34 1.52 -13.98
N SER A 145 -1.29 2.82 -13.65
CA SER A 145 -1.49 3.90 -14.62
C SER A 145 -0.53 5.07 -14.30
N PRO A 146 0.39 5.41 -15.23
CA PRO A 146 0.69 4.68 -16.47
C PRO A 146 1.37 3.33 -16.21
N SER A 147 1.19 2.36 -17.15
CA SER A 147 1.81 1.04 -17.04
C SER A 147 3.33 1.07 -17.28
N ASN A 148 4.05 0.04 -16.84
CA ASN A 148 5.50 -0.08 -17.01
C ASN A 148 5.85 -1.38 -17.76
N PRO A 149 6.50 -1.34 -18.96
CA PRO A 149 7.24 -0.19 -19.51
C PRO A 149 6.50 0.64 -20.57
N LEU A 150 5.29 0.29 -20.96
CA LEU A 150 4.64 0.83 -22.15
C LEU A 150 3.97 2.19 -21.94
N LEU A 151 3.89 2.69 -20.69
CA LEU A 151 3.30 3.98 -20.33
C LEU A 151 1.83 4.14 -20.81
N ARG A 152 1.10 3.05 -20.87
CA ARG A 152 -0.33 3.07 -21.21
C ARG A 152 -1.13 3.62 -20.04
N VAL A 153 -2.15 4.41 -20.36
CA VAL A 153 -3.05 4.99 -19.35
C VAL A 153 -4.28 4.10 -19.24
N CYS A 154 -4.61 3.69 -18.02
CA CYS A 154 -5.84 2.95 -17.73
C CYS A 154 -7.05 3.90 -17.65
N LEU A 155 -8.22 3.40 -18.08
CA LEU A 155 -9.50 4.11 -17.98
C LEU A 155 -10.07 3.99 -16.56
N LEU A 156 -9.52 4.77 -15.61
CA LEU A 156 -9.85 4.67 -14.18
C LEU A 156 -11.34 4.89 -13.88
N TYR A 157 -11.99 5.84 -14.59
CA TYR A 157 -13.42 6.14 -14.41
C TYR A 157 -14.35 4.99 -14.80
N THR A 158 -13.90 4.01 -15.59
CA THR A 158 -14.71 2.82 -15.88
C THR A 158 -14.63 1.77 -14.79
N SER A 159 -13.61 1.81 -13.95
CA SER A 159 -13.52 0.96 -12.76
C SER A 159 -14.36 1.49 -11.58
N ASP A 160 -14.53 2.82 -11.46
CA ASP A 160 -15.39 3.44 -10.43
C ASP A 160 -16.88 3.19 -10.70
N ALA A 161 -17.29 3.07 -11.97
CA ALA A 161 -18.68 2.75 -12.34
C ALA A 161 -19.13 1.32 -11.98
N ALA A 162 -18.27 0.51 -11.39
CA ALA A 162 -18.62 -0.82 -10.88
C ALA A 162 -19.17 -0.78 -9.44
N ASP A 163 -19.14 0.39 -8.77
CA ASP A 163 -19.63 0.61 -7.41
C ASP A 163 -21.07 1.17 -7.38
N GLU A 164 -21.72 1.42 -8.54
CA GLU A 164 -23.15 1.75 -8.68
C GLU A 164 -23.95 0.49 -9.11
#